data_713df0ab49d72c9a0915db81894962cc
#
_entry.id   713df0ab49d72c9a0915db81894962cc
#
_cell.length_a   1.000
_cell.length_b   1.000
_cell.length_c   1.000
_cell.angle_alpha   90.00
_cell.angle_beta   90.00
_cell.angle_gamma   90.00
#
_symmetry.space_group_name_H-M   'P 1'
#
loop_
_entity.id
_entity.type
_entity.pdbx_description
1 polymer ?
#
loop_
_entity_poly.entity_id
_entity_poly.type
_entity_poly.pdbx_seq_one_letter_code
_entity_poly.pdbx_strand_id
1 'polypeptide(L)'
;MSSLGSPNPFFIAGKKAYEIERSLRFNSADATILQRTLSSSGNRRTFTWSGWVKRSKPSSSGQEAIFSSTTEVSSGNSNTYMTFYQDKIYINSYNYPSTAYSITTTQVFRDPSAWYHIVWAVDTTQSTSSNRIKLYINGEQVTSFSTASYPSQNYEGLINSSSYKMTIGRAFPSLSNNSPVNGYIAEVNFIDGFQYDPSYFGKTDPVTGQWNPKKYTGSYGTNGFYLNFSDNSGTSATTLGKDSSGNGNNFTPNNFSVAAGVGNDSLEDSPTNNFCTMNPLDTHRTNTTLAEGNLKYTHSLSLIHISEPTRRLV
;
A
#
# COMPACT_ATOMS: atom_id res chain seq x y z
N MET A 1 -24.62 -61.25 -6.92
CA MET A 1 -23.65 -60.36 -6.23
C MET A 1 -23.53 -59.10 -7.03
N SER A 2 -24.22 -58.03 -6.62
CA SER A 2 -24.19 -56.74 -7.29
C SER A 2 -23.05 -55.91 -6.69
N SER A 3 -22.08 -55.54 -7.54
CA SER A 3 -21.01 -54.62 -7.13
C SER A 3 -21.57 -53.22 -6.91
N LEU A 4 -21.54 -52.75 -5.67
CA LEU A 4 -21.76 -51.36 -5.35
C LEU A 4 -20.61 -50.52 -5.95
N GLY A 5 -20.91 -49.78 -7.00
CA GLY A 5 -20.01 -48.78 -7.56
C GLY A 5 -19.68 -47.74 -6.50
N SER A 6 -18.40 -47.55 -6.21
CA SER A 6 -17.90 -46.46 -5.36
C SER A 6 -18.34 -45.12 -5.95
N PRO A 7 -18.94 -44.21 -5.18
CA PRO A 7 -19.25 -42.89 -5.69
C PRO A 7 -17.94 -42.15 -5.99
N ASN A 8 -17.72 -41.80 -7.25
CA ASN A 8 -16.65 -40.89 -7.63
C ASN A 8 -16.79 -39.61 -6.83
N PRO A 9 -15.75 -39.19 -6.12
CA PRO A 9 -15.78 -37.86 -5.51
C PRO A 9 -15.86 -36.83 -6.66
N PHE A 10 -16.96 -36.11 -6.71
CA PHE A 10 -17.15 -34.99 -7.61
C PHE A 10 -16.17 -33.90 -7.15
N PHE A 11 -14.98 -33.86 -7.72
CA PHE A 11 -14.12 -32.70 -7.60
C PHE A 11 -14.81 -31.55 -8.36
N ILE A 12 -15.58 -30.75 -7.67
CA ILE A 12 -15.94 -29.43 -8.18
C ILE A 12 -14.60 -28.68 -8.24
N ALA A 13 -14.03 -28.57 -9.44
CA ALA A 13 -12.94 -27.68 -9.70
C ALA A 13 -13.48 -26.25 -9.47
N GLY A 14 -13.40 -25.79 -8.22
CA GLY A 14 -13.73 -24.43 -7.86
C GLY A 14 -12.89 -23.50 -8.74
N LYS A 15 -13.52 -22.46 -9.30
CA LYS A 15 -12.78 -21.46 -10.06
C LYS A 15 -11.66 -20.96 -9.15
N LYS A 16 -10.39 -21.10 -9.62
CA LYS A 16 -9.22 -20.66 -8.85
C LYS A 16 -9.46 -19.22 -8.37
N ALA A 17 -9.30 -18.98 -7.07
CA ALA A 17 -9.41 -17.62 -6.53
C ALA A 17 -8.36 -16.72 -7.18
N TYR A 18 -8.64 -15.44 -7.28
CA TYR A 18 -7.65 -14.47 -7.73
C TYR A 18 -6.50 -14.43 -6.73
N GLU A 19 -5.29 -14.59 -7.22
CA GLU A 19 -4.06 -14.58 -6.43
C GLU A 19 -3.23 -13.35 -6.77
N ILE A 20 -2.72 -12.68 -5.75
CA ILE A 20 -1.71 -11.64 -5.85
C ILE A 20 -0.36 -12.32 -5.68
N GLU A 21 0.43 -12.40 -6.76
CA GLU A 21 1.67 -13.16 -6.79
C GLU A 21 2.79 -12.52 -5.98
N ARG A 22 2.84 -11.17 -5.99
CA ARG A 22 3.94 -10.43 -5.38
C ARG A 22 3.50 -9.15 -4.71
N SER A 23 4.30 -8.76 -3.73
CA SER A 23 4.33 -7.40 -3.18
C SER A 23 5.70 -6.77 -3.39
N LEU A 24 5.74 -5.47 -3.28
CA LEU A 24 6.97 -4.69 -3.23
C LEU A 24 7.19 -4.20 -1.81
N ARG A 25 8.36 -4.53 -1.24
CA ARG A 25 8.78 -4.06 0.07
C ARG A 25 9.36 -2.66 -0.04
N PHE A 26 8.88 -1.78 0.80
CA PHE A 26 9.43 -0.43 0.97
C PHE A 26 10.23 -0.38 2.27
N ASN A 27 11.45 0.14 2.19
CA ASN A 27 12.36 0.25 3.30
C ASN A 27 12.77 1.72 3.48
N SER A 28 12.46 2.30 4.63
CA SER A 28 12.78 3.70 4.91
C SER A 28 14.28 3.96 5.01
N ALA A 29 15.07 2.95 5.42
CA ALA A 29 16.52 3.08 5.53
C ALA A 29 17.18 3.25 4.15
N ASP A 30 16.65 2.57 3.13
CA ASP A 30 17.14 2.65 1.75
C ASP A 30 16.46 3.77 0.97
N ALA A 31 15.44 4.40 1.57
CA ALA A 31 14.65 5.46 0.93
C ALA A 31 14.00 5.03 -0.40
N THR A 32 13.48 3.80 -0.42
CA THR A 32 12.83 3.21 -1.60
C THR A 32 11.59 4.01 -1.99
N ILE A 33 11.41 4.22 -3.30
CA ILE A 33 10.29 4.98 -3.86
C ILE A 33 10.01 4.58 -5.30
N LEU A 34 8.72 4.50 -5.65
CA LEU A 34 8.27 4.52 -7.04
C LEU A 34 7.80 5.93 -7.39
N GLN A 35 8.21 6.45 -8.54
CA GLN A 35 7.85 7.80 -8.97
C GLN A 35 7.50 7.87 -10.45
N ARG A 36 6.56 8.78 -10.78
CA ARG A 36 6.13 9.03 -12.14
C ARG A 36 5.82 10.50 -12.35
N THR A 37 6.31 11.07 -13.46
CA THR A 37 5.90 12.37 -13.98
C THR A 37 4.90 12.16 -15.10
N LEU A 38 3.77 12.87 -15.06
CA LEU A 38 2.73 12.78 -16.07
C LEU A 38 3.06 13.66 -17.28
N SER A 39 2.81 13.17 -18.49
CA SER A 39 2.94 13.96 -19.73
C SER A 39 1.83 15.01 -19.88
N SER A 40 0.64 14.73 -19.36
CA SER A 40 -0.51 15.61 -19.33
C SER A 40 -1.35 15.36 -18.10
N SER A 41 -2.10 16.35 -17.65
CA SER A 41 -3.05 16.17 -16.54
C SER A 41 -4.23 15.32 -16.99
N GLY A 42 -4.67 14.41 -16.11
CA GLY A 42 -5.91 13.65 -16.26
C GLY A 42 -7.06 14.30 -15.49
N ASN A 43 -8.04 13.50 -15.07
CA ASN A 43 -9.15 14.00 -14.28
C ASN A 43 -8.68 14.27 -12.84
N ARG A 44 -8.63 15.55 -12.47
CA ARG A 44 -8.16 16.03 -11.15
C ARG A 44 -9.28 16.13 -10.12
N ARG A 45 -10.53 15.94 -10.56
CA ARG A 45 -11.74 16.01 -9.72
C ARG A 45 -12.25 14.64 -9.32
N THR A 46 -12.01 13.64 -10.17
CA THR A 46 -12.56 12.30 -9.99
C THR A 46 -11.49 11.24 -10.25
N PHE A 47 -11.24 10.38 -9.27
CA PHE A 47 -10.32 9.25 -9.38
C PHE A 47 -10.55 8.24 -8.24
N THR A 48 -10.00 7.04 -8.42
CA THR A 48 -9.92 6.03 -7.35
C THR A 48 -8.50 5.50 -7.27
N TRP A 49 -7.93 5.48 -6.07
CA TRP A 49 -6.73 4.71 -5.73
C TRP A 49 -7.14 3.49 -4.91
N SER A 50 -6.62 2.33 -5.25
CA SER A 50 -6.83 1.08 -4.51
C SER A 50 -5.49 0.35 -4.39
N GLY A 51 -5.20 -0.21 -3.21
CA GLY A 51 -4.00 -1.00 -2.98
C GLY A 51 -4.04 -1.74 -1.66
N TRP A 52 -3.21 -2.75 -1.54
CA TRP A 52 -3.00 -3.53 -0.32
C TRP A 52 -1.71 -3.10 0.35
N VAL A 53 -1.77 -2.89 1.66
CA VAL A 53 -0.63 -2.40 2.45
C VAL A 53 -0.49 -3.23 3.72
N LYS A 54 0.74 -3.68 4.01
CA LYS A 54 1.13 -4.32 5.27
C LYS A 54 2.25 -3.49 5.89
N ARG A 55 2.07 -3.06 7.14
CA ARG A 55 3.05 -2.23 7.84
C ARG A 55 4.06 -3.10 8.59
N SER A 56 5.35 -2.88 8.41
CA SER A 56 6.38 -3.58 9.19
C SER A 56 6.76 -2.86 10.47
N LYS A 57 6.53 -1.55 10.56
CA LYS A 57 6.93 -0.75 11.73
C LYS A 57 5.85 0.26 12.10
N PRO A 58 4.71 -0.18 12.69
CA PRO A 58 3.72 0.75 13.21
C PRO A 58 4.36 1.75 14.18
N SER A 59 4.03 3.04 14.04
CA SER A 59 4.62 4.11 14.86
C SER A 59 3.58 5.16 15.19
N SER A 60 3.45 5.46 16.46
CA SER A 60 2.55 6.52 16.96
C SER A 60 3.06 7.94 16.71
N SER A 61 4.31 8.11 16.27
CA SER A 61 4.93 9.44 16.10
C SER A 61 5.37 9.75 14.67
N GLY A 62 5.44 8.73 13.79
CA GLY A 62 5.91 8.89 12.41
C GLY A 62 4.78 9.13 11.40
N GLN A 63 5.18 9.53 10.20
CA GLN A 63 4.36 9.47 9.00
C GLN A 63 4.94 8.44 8.05
N GLU A 64 4.09 7.69 7.35
CA GLU A 64 4.48 6.69 6.34
C GLU A 64 3.61 6.89 5.11
N ALA A 65 4.12 7.62 4.12
CA ALA A 65 3.34 8.00 2.94
C ALA A 65 3.17 6.83 1.97
N ILE A 66 1.92 6.42 1.79
CA ILE A 66 1.52 5.34 0.88
C ILE A 66 1.52 5.82 -0.56
N PHE A 67 0.82 6.93 -0.81
CA PHE A 67 0.65 7.51 -2.13
C PHE A 67 0.62 9.03 -2.04
N SER A 68 1.29 9.72 -2.96
CA SER A 68 1.30 11.18 -2.95
C SER A 68 1.47 11.81 -4.33
N SER A 69 1.14 13.09 -4.40
CA SER A 69 1.47 13.98 -5.52
C SER A 69 2.03 15.28 -4.96
N THR A 70 3.20 15.70 -5.41
CA THR A 70 3.95 16.79 -4.80
C THR A 70 4.83 17.54 -5.78
N THR A 71 5.12 18.81 -5.46
CA THR A 71 6.24 19.53 -6.04
C THR A 71 7.53 19.15 -5.31
N GLU A 72 8.66 19.13 -6.02
CA GLU A 72 9.97 18.82 -5.43
C GLU A 72 10.70 20.05 -4.85
N VAL A 73 10.04 21.20 -4.75
CA VAL A 73 10.65 22.45 -4.28
C VAL A 73 10.56 22.60 -2.77
N SER A 74 11.58 23.16 -2.14
CA SER A 74 11.73 23.23 -0.70
C SER A 74 10.93 24.33 0.00
N SER A 75 10.35 25.27 -0.73
CA SER A 75 9.53 26.36 -0.18
C SER A 75 8.24 26.52 -0.96
N GLY A 76 7.11 26.76 -0.27
CA GLY A 76 5.80 26.89 -0.89
C GLY A 76 5.24 25.58 -1.45
N ASN A 77 5.59 24.45 -0.85
CA ASN A 77 5.24 23.12 -1.33
C ASN A 77 3.75 22.86 -1.31
N SER A 78 3.16 22.67 -2.47
CA SER A 78 1.83 22.07 -2.57
C SER A 78 1.94 20.56 -2.67
N ASN A 79 1.12 19.85 -1.92
CA ASN A 79 1.14 18.38 -1.86
C ASN A 79 -0.23 17.81 -1.55
N THR A 80 -0.47 16.61 -2.04
CA THR A 80 -1.60 15.77 -1.65
C THR A 80 -1.06 14.38 -1.36
N TYR A 81 -1.39 13.83 -0.19
CA TYR A 81 -0.90 12.51 0.19
C TYR A 81 -1.90 11.74 1.04
N MET A 82 -1.77 10.42 0.98
CA MET A 82 -2.34 9.46 1.91
C MET A 82 -1.20 8.79 2.67
N THR A 83 -1.24 8.83 3.99
CA THR A 83 -0.18 8.35 4.87
C THR A 83 -0.76 7.65 6.10
N PHE A 84 0.00 6.76 6.71
CA PHE A 84 -0.20 6.45 8.12
C PHE A 84 0.45 7.56 8.96
N TYR A 85 -0.32 8.18 9.83
CA TYR A 85 0.13 9.17 10.79
C TYR A 85 -0.45 8.85 12.17
N GLN A 86 0.40 8.68 13.17
CA GLN A 86 0.00 8.23 14.50
C GLN A 86 -0.86 6.94 14.45
N ASP A 87 -0.42 5.98 13.63
CA ASP A 87 -1.11 4.73 13.34
C ASP A 87 -2.49 4.86 12.67
N LYS A 88 -2.94 6.04 12.29
CA LYS A 88 -4.19 6.32 11.60
C LYS A 88 -3.94 6.57 10.12
N ILE A 89 -4.94 6.35 9.29
CA ILE A 89 -4.88 6.85 7.91
C ILE A 89 -5.20 8.34 7.93
N TYR A 90 -4.27 9.11 7.37
CA TYR A 90 -4.35 10.55 7.21
C TYR A 90 -4.23 10.90 5.73
N ILE A 91 -5.24 11.58 5.20
CA ILE A 91 -5.27 12.12 3.84
C ILE A 91 -5.28 13.63 3.96
N ASN A 92 -4.33 14.29 3.30
CA ASN A 92 -4.23 15.74 3.32
C ASN A 92 -3.94 16.27 1.92
N SER A 93 -4.53 17.39 1.60
CA SER A 93 -4.18 18.21 0.43
C SER A 93 -3.88 19.62 0.89
N TYR A 94 -2.61 19.98 0.75
CA TYR A 94 -2.13 21.32 1.03
C TYR A 94 -1.78 22.00 -0.30
N ASN A 95 -2.51 23.03 -0.64
CA ASN A 95 -2.26 23.87 -1.80
C ASN A 95 -1.82 25.24 -1.27
N TYR A 96 -0.48 25.44 -1.24
CA TYR A 96 0.11 26.63 -0.62
C TYR A 96 -0.64 27.92 -1.00
N PRO A 97 -0.98 28.80 0.01
CA PRO A 97 -0.63 28.69 1.42
C PRO A 97 -1.70 28.04 2.31
N SER A 98 -2.67 27.29 1.80
CA SER A 98 -3.80 26.79 2.59
C SER A 98 -4.05 25.30 2.41
N THR A 99 -4.60 24.65 3.44
CA THR A 99 -5.10 23.25 3.37
C THR A 99 -6.44 23.27 2.63
N ALA A 100 -6.52 22.49 1.55
CA ALA A 100 -7.74 22.34 0.76
C ALA A 100 -8.70 21.32 1.41
N TYR A 101 -8.16 20.23 1.99
CA TYR A 101 -8.93 19.24 2.75
C TYR A 101 -8.01 18.40 3.64
N SER A 102 -8.61 17.80 4.69
CA SER A 102 -7.91 16.96 5.64
C SER A 102 -8.86 15.92 6.23
N ILE A 103 -8.53 14.64 6.09
CA ILE A 103 -9.31 13.50 6.59
C ILE A 103 -8.40 12.63 7.45
N THR A 104 -8.81 12.34 8.70
CA THR A 104 -8.06 11.44 9.61
C THR A 104 -9.02 10.44 10.23
N THR A 105 -8.71 9.15 10.12
CA THR A 105 -9.54 8.09 10.72
C THR A 105 -9.49 8.12 12.25
N THR A 106 -10.53 7.63 12.93
CA THR A 106 -10.44 7.27 14.36
C THR A 106 -9.77 5.90 14.53
N GLN A 107 -9.97 5.01 13.57
CA GLN A 107 -9.37 3.69 13.54
C GLN A 107 -7.84 3.77 13.46
N VAL A 108 -7.17 2.87 14.19
CA VAL A 108 -5.71 2.71 14.20
C VAL A 108 -5.32 1.38 13.53
N PHE A 109 -4.14 1.35 12.90
CA PHE A 109 -3.61 0.26 12.07
C PHE A 109 -2.26 -0.17 12.65
N ARG A 110 -2.27 -1.02 13.68
CA ARG A 110 -1.08 -1.40 14.48
C ARG A 110 -0.64 -2.83 14.31
N ASP A 111 -1.38 -3.64 13.57
CA ASP A 111 -1.02 -5.03 13.35
C ASP A 111 0.03 -5.14 12.24
N PRO A 112 1.28 -5.53 12.54
CA PRO A 112 2.34 -5.67 11.54
C PRO A 112 2.20 -6.95 10.70
N SER A 113 1.30 -7.85 11.06
CA SER A 113 1.01 -9.08 10.33
C SER A 113 -0.17 -8.93 9.35
N ALA A 114 -0.98 -7.90 9.50
CA ALA A 114 -2.19 -7.71 8.73
C ALA A 114 -1.94 -6.98 7.40
N TRP A 115 -2.54 -7.50 6.35
CA TRP A 115 -2.74 -6.78 5.09
C TRP A 115 -4.02 -5.97 5.16
N TYR A 116 -3.94 -4.68 4.84
CA TYR A 116 -5.08 -3.76 4.75
C TYR A 116 -5.34 -3.42 3.29
N HIS A 117 -6.53 -3.71 2.79
CA HIS A 117 -6.99 -3.18 1.51
C HIS A 117 -7.54 -1.77 1.74
N ILE A 118 -6.95 -0.79 1.07
CA ILE A 118 -7.32 0.62 1.19
C ILE A 118 -7.87 1.08 -0.16
N VAL A 119 -9.06 1.69 -0.17
CA VAL A 119 -9.60 2.36 -1.34
C VAL A 119 -9.87 3.81 -0.99
N TRP A 120 -9.21 4.71 -1.70
CA TRP A 120 -9.42 6.16 -1.62
C TRP A 120 -10.08 6.62 -2.90
N ALA A 121 -11.39 6.94 -2.80
CA ALA A 121 -12.24 7.30 -3.92
C ALA A 121 -12.67 8.77 -3.83
N VAL A 122 -12.38 9.53 -4.86
CA VAL A 122 -12.60 10.98 -4.92
C VAL A 122 -13.54 11.33 -6.05
N ASP A 123 -14.51 12.20 -5.77
CA ASP A 123 -15.33 12.90 -6.76
C ASP A 123 -15.75 14.26 -6.20
N THR A 124 -14.97 15.28 -6.48
CA THR A 124 -15.23 16.64 -5.97
C THR A 124 -16.45 17.32 -6.61
N THR A 125 -17.05 16.73 -7.66
CA THR A 125 -18.24 17.29 -8.31
C THR A 125 -19.51 17.10 -7.49
N GLN A 126 -19.46 16.18 -6.49
CA GLN A 126 -20.60 15.87 -5.62
C GLN A 126 -21.08 17.10 -4.85
N SER A 127 -22.41 17.30 -4.82
CA SER A 127 -23.04 18.38 -4.06
C SER A 127 -22.82 18.24 -2.56
N THR A 128 -22.99 17.02 -2.03
CA THR A 128 -22.75 16.69 -0.62
C THR A 128 -21.24 16.55 -0.36
N SER A 129 -20.71 17.34 0.57
CA SER A 129 -19.27 17.40 0.84
C SER A 129 -18.68 16.06 1.26
N SER A 130 -19.36 15.27 2.11
CA SER A 130 -18.93 13.95 2.55
C SER A 130 -18.88 12.89 1.46
N ASN A 131 -19.54 13.12 0.31
CA ASN A 131 -19.47 12.24 -0.85
C ASN A 131 -18.29 12.55 -1.78
N ARG A 132 -17.59 13.67 -1.56
CA ARG A 132 -16.43 14.08 -2.39
C ARG A 132 -15.20 13.24 -2.13
N ILE A 133 -15.05 12.73 -0.93
CA ILE A 133 -13.97 11.80 -0.55
C ILE A 133 -14.58 10.66 0.25
N LYS A 134 -14.36 9.44 -0.22
CA LYS A 134 -14.73 8.21 0.47
C LYS A 134 -13.48 7.37 0.70
N LEU A 135 -13.37 6.83 1.90
CA LEU A 135 -12.29 5.91 2.28
C LEU A 135 -12.92 4.58 2.67
N TYR A 136 -12.33 3.49 2.18
CA TYR A 136 -12.75 2.14 2.54
C TYR A 136 -11.55 1.32 3.00
N ILE A 137 -11.78 0.46 3.99
CA ILE A 137 -10.79 -0.47 4.52
C ILE A 137 -11.39 -1.87 4.51
N ASN A 138 -10.71 -2.80 3.84
CA ASN A 138 -11.13 -4.20 3.73
C ASN A 138 -12.61 -4.36 3.30
N GLY A 139 -13.03 -3.54 2.33
CA GLY A 139 -14.40 -3.56 1.80
C GLY A 139 -15.41 -2.68 2.52
N GLU A 140 -15.10 -2.20 3.73
CA GLU A 140 -16.03 -1.41 4.55
C GLU A 140 -15.73 0.08 4.46
N GLN A 141 -16.78 0.90 4.32
CA GLN A 141 -16.63 2.36 4.30
C GLN A 141 -16.28 2.89 5.69
N VAL A 142 -15.21 3.69 5.76
CA VAL A 142 -14.87 4.44 6.97
C VAL A 142 -15.86 5.59 7.13
N THR A 143 -16.58 5.60 8.25
CA THR A 143 -17.57 6.65 8.59
C THR A 143 -17.17 7.45 9.84
N SER A 144 -16.18 6.97 10.59
CA SER A 144 -15.69 7.63 11.82
C SER A 144 -14.33 8.27 11.60
N PHE A 145 -14.29 9.58 11.72
CA PHE A 145 -13.10 10.39 11.52
C PHE A 145 -12.81 11.25 12.75
N SER A 146 -11.53 11.40 13.10
CA SER A 146 -11.08 12.39 14.10
C SER A 146 -10.94 13.78 13.49
N THR A 147 -10.74 13.86 12.16
CA THR A 147 -10.79 15.08 11.36
C THR A 147 -11.48 14.76 10.05
N ALA A 148 -12.42 15.60 9.63
CA ALA A 148 -13.14 15.47 8.36
C ALA A 148 -13.42 16.86 7.77
N SER A 149 -12.41 17.42 7.10
CA SER A 149 -12.54 18.64 6.30
C SER A 149 -12.50 18.24 4.82
N TYR A 150 -13.60 18.45 4.10
CA TYR A 150 -13.75 18.06 2.71
C TYR A 150 -13.41 19.21 1.76
N PRO A 151 -12.96 18.93 0.51
CA PRO A 151 -12.69 19.97 -0.47
C PRO A 151 -13.97 20.73 -0.87
N SER A 152 -13.82 21.92 -1.42
CA SER A 152 -14.92 22.62 -2.08
C SER A 152 -15.46 21.82 -3.27
N GLN A 153 -16.71 22.05 -3.66
CA GLN A 153 -17.27 21.43 -4.85
C GLN A 153 -16.47 21.88 -6.09
N ASN A 154 -16.24 20.93 -6.99
CA ASN A 154 -15.43 21.08 -8.21
C ASN A 154 -13.94 21.42 -7.95
N TYR A 155 -13.43 21.17 -6.74
CA TYR A 155 -12.01 21.35 -6.45
C TYR A 155 -11.14 20.48 -7.38
N GLU A 156 -10.17 21.11 -8.04
CA GLU A 156 -9.16 20.41 -8.83
C GLU A 156 -7.94 20.09 -7.96
N GLY A 157 -7.81 18.81 -7.56
CA GLY A 157 -6.74 18.35 -6.71
C GLY A 157 -5.36 18.37 -7.37
N LEU A 158 -4.33 18.03 -6.61
CA LEU A 158 -2.97 17.92 -7.11
C LEU A 158 -2.67 16.52 -7.67
N ILE A 159 -3.39 15.50 -7.22
CA ILE A 159 -3.33 14.16 -7.81
C ILE A 159 -3.77 14.25 -9.28
N ASN A 160 -3.07 13.51 -10.13
CA ASN A 160 -3.34 13.45 -11.57
C ASN A 160 -3.06 14.76 -12.34
N SER A 161 -2.25 15.64 -11.77
CA SER A 161 -1.78 16.87 -12.43
C SER A 161 -0.36 16.68 -12.96
N SER A 162 -0.12 17.11 -14.21
CA SER A 162 1.21 17.05 -14.83
C SER A 162 2.24 18.02 -14.21
N SER A 163 1.77 18.95 -13.37
CA SER A 163 2.66 19.86 -12.62
C SER A 163 3.27 19.23 -11.38
N TYR A 164 2.81 18.03 -11.01
CA TYR A 164 3.22 17.35 -9.78
C TYR A 164 3.66 15.92 -10.07
N LYS A 165 4.68 15.47 -9.35
CA LYS A 165 5.15 14.09 -9.46
C LYS A 165 4.30 13.17 -8.57
N MET A 166 3.79 12.09 -9.13
CA MET A 166 3.12 11.03 -8.38
C MET A 166 4.13 10.07 -7.79
N THR A 167 3.97 9.69 -6.52
CA THR A 167 4.88 8.80 -5.81
C THR A 167 4.14 7.75 -4.98
N ILE A 168 4.77 6.59 -4.81
CA ILE A 168 4.32 5.50 -3.93
C ILE A 168 5.45 5.17 -2.97
N GLY A 169 5.12 4.97 -1.70
CA GLY A 169 6.05 4.59 -0.63
C GLY A 169 6.80 5.74 0.01
N ARG A 170 6.67 6.95 -0.50
CA ARG A 170 7.29 8.15 0.06
C ARG A 170 6.58 9.41 -0.43
N ALA A 171 6.44 10.43 0.42
CA ALA A 171 6.08 11.79 0.03
C ALA A 171 7.37 12.64 -0.13
N PHE A 172 7.38 13.64 -0.97
CA PHE A 172 8.51 14.60 -1.12
C PHE A 172 9.88 13.96 -1.37
N PRO A 173 10.13 13.31 -2.50
CA PRO A 173 11.36 12.54 -2.72
C PRO A 173 12.66 13.34 -2.57
N SER A 174 12.62 14.68 -2.66
CA SER A 174 13.80 15.56 -2.56
C SER A 174 14.12 16.04 -1.14
N LEU A 175 13.25 15.81 -0.14
CA LEU A 175 13.46 16.30 1.23
C LEU A 175 13.92 15.17 2.17
N SER A 176 14.91 15.41 3.03
CA SER A 176 15.59 14.41 3.86
C SER A 176 14.74 13.75 4.96
N ASN A 177 13.58 14.33 5.33
CA ASN A 177 12.71 13.83 6.41
C ASN A 177 11.39 13.25 5.91
N ASN A 178 11.38 12.59 4.79
CA ASN A 178 10.18 12.34 4.01
C ASN A 178 9.54 11.01 4.26
N SER A 179 8.89 10.88 5.34
CA SER A 179 7.80 9.94 5.61
C SER A 179 7.80 8.67 4.74
N PRO A 180 8.94 7.94 4.63
CA PRO A 180 8.96 6.73 3.82
C PRO A 180 8.18 5.62 4.52
N VAL A 181 7.50 4.79 3.73
CA VAL A 181 6.85 3.57 4.24
C VAL A 181 7.92 2.57 4.69
N ASN A 182 7.65 1.90 5.82
CA ASN A 182 8.27 0.63 6.19
C ASN A 182 7.20 -0.45 6.10
N GLY A 183 7.25 -1.27 5.06
CA GLY A 183 6.23 -2.29 4.85
C GLY A 183 6.15 -2.77 3.42
N TYR A 184 5.02 -3.36 3.10
CA TYR A 184 4.78 -4.00 1.82
C TYR A 184 3.55 -3.38 1.16
N ILE A 185 3.62 -3.17 -0.14
CA ILE A 185 2.50 -2.69 -0.95
C ILE A 185 2.30 -3.67 -2.10
N ALA A 186 1.04 -4.02 -2.38
CA ALA A 186 0.67 -4.94 -3.45
C ALA A 186 -0.57 -4.44 -4.18
N GLU A 187 -0.72 -4.87 -5.42
CA GLU A 187 -1.96 -4.71 -6.20
C GLU A 187 -2.45 -3.26 -6.27
N VAL A 188 -1.59 -2.34 -6.72
CA VAL A 188 -1.92 -0.91 -6.76
C VAL A 188 -2.65 -0.56 -8.05
N ASN A 189 -3.88 -0.08 -7.92
CA ASN A 189 -4.71 0.40 -9.01
C ASN A 189 -4.97 1.90 -8.84
N PHE A 190 -4.83 2.67 -9.91
CA PHE A 190 -5.28 4.04 -10.01
C PHE A 190 -6.21 4.18 -11.21
N ILE A 191 -7.44 4.61 -10.94
CA ILE A 191 -8.47 4.76 -11.96
C ILE A 191 -8.69 6.25 -12.18
N ASP A 192 -8.38 6.72 -13.37
CA ASP A 192 -8.52 8.11 -13.78
C ASP A 192 -9.95 8.36 -14.28
N GLY A 193 -10.69 9.25 -13.63
CA GLY A 193 -12.01 9.70 -14.06
C GLY A 193 -13.20 9.04 -13.36
N PHE A 194 -13.00 8.10 -12.42
CA PHE A 194 -14.11 7.39 -11.76
C PHE A 194 -13.92 7.29 -10.24
N GLN A 195 -15.02 7.49 -9.49
CA GLN A 195 -15.12 7.21 -8.06
C GLN A 195 -15.76 5.83 -7.86
N TYR A 196 -14.96 4.81 -7.62
CA TYR A 196 -15.43 3.44 -7.39
C TYR A 196 -15.43 3.05 -5.92
N ASP A 197 -16.37 2.19 -5.54
CA ASP A 197 -16.38 1.50 -4.28
C ASP A 197 -15.44 0.27 -4.27
N PRO A 198 -15.19 -0.38 -3.12
CA PRO A 198 -14.22 -1.47 -3.03
C PRO A 198 -14.63 -2.75 -3.77
N SER A 199 -15.91 -2.94 -4.14
CA SER A 199 -16.37 -4.16 -4.83
C SER A 199 -15.78 -4.34 -6.23
N TYR A 200 -15.19 -3.29 -6.79
CA TYR A 200 -14.43 -3.37 -8.03
C TYR A 200 -13.07 -4.07 -7.86
N PHE A 201 -12.48 -4.04 -6.66
CA PHE A 201 -11.11 -4.51 -6.37
C PHE A 201 -11.07 -5.69 -5.39
N GLY A 202 -12.19 -6.02 -4.77
CA GLY A 202 -12.29 -7.11 -3.81
C GLY A 202 -13.70 -7.65 -3.69
N LYS A 203 -13.84 -8.69 -2.89
CA LYS A 203 -15.13 -9.32 -2.57
C LYS A 203 -15.05 -9.98 -1.20
N THR A 204 -16.16 -9.99 -0.47
CA THR A 204 -16.29 -10.78 0.74
C THR A 204 -16.54 -12.24 0.39
N ASP A 205 -15.79 -13.13 0.99
CA ASP A 205 -16.05 -14.57 0.91
C ASP A 205 -17.34 -14.88 1.69
N PRO A 206 -18.35 -15.50 1.07
CA PRO A 206 -19.65 -15.71 1.72
C PRO A 206 -19.62 -16.77 2.83
N VAL A 207 -18.55 -17.59 2.89
CA VAL A 207 -18.41 -18.65 3.89
C VAL A 207 -17.61 -18.18 5.10
N THR A 208 -16.48 -17.51 4.84
CA THR A 208 -15.53 -17.09 5.89
C THR A 208 -15.75 -15.65 6.35
N GLY A 209 -16.47 -14.82 5.58
CA GLY A 209 -16.59 -13.39 5.80
C GLY A 209 -15.30 -12.60 5.48
N GLN A 210 -14.26 -13.26 5.02
CA GLN A 210 -12.98 -12.62 4.71
C GLN A 210 -13.08 -11.75 3.45
N TRP A 211 -12.50 -10.55 3.51
CA TRP A 211 -12.32 -9.70 2.34
C TRP A 211 -11.14 -10.20 1.50
N ASN A 212 -11.43 -10.62 0.27
CA ASN A 212 -10.46 -11.18 -0.66
C ASN A 212 -10.25 -10.27 -1.87
N PRO A 213 -9.05 -10.24 -2.46
CA PRO A 213 -8.79 -9.45 -3.66
C PRO A 213 -9.57 -9.99 -4.88
N LYS A 214 -9.86 -9.06 -5.78
CA LYS A 214 -10.48 -9.30 -7.07
C LYS A 214 -9.76 -8.47 -8.12
N LYS A 215 -9.43 -9.07 -9.25
CA LYS A 215 -8.83 -8.35 -10.36
C LYS A 215 -9.79 -7.28 -10.89
N TYR A 216 -9.32 -6.05 -10.98
CA TYR A 216 -10.04 -5.00 -11.69
C TYR A 216 -10.03 -5.27 -13.20
N THR A 217 -11.17 -5.13 -13.86
CA THR A 217 -11.35 -5.43 -15.29
C THR A 217 -11.96 -4.26 -16.09
N GLY A 218 -12.13 -3.11 -15.44
CA GLY A 218 -12.65 -1.90 -16.08
C GLY A 218 -11.58 -1.08 -16.80
N SER A 219 -11.98 0.06 -17.32
CA SER A 219 -11.07 1.02 -17.93
C SER A 219 -10.28 1.79 -16.85
N TYR A 220 -8.98 1.95 -17.07
CA TYR A 220 -8.11 2.72 -16.16
C TYR A 220 -8.13 4.24 -16.43
N GLY A 221 -8.70 4.68 -17.57
CA GLY A 221 -8.61 6.08 -18.02
C GLY A 221 -7.20 6.43 -18.52
N THR A 222 -6.97 7.70 -18.86
CA THR A 222 -5.72 8.11 -19.56
C THR A 222 -4.48 7.96 -18.71
N ASN A 223 -4.50 8.45 -17.48
CA ASN A 223 -3.36 8.39 -16.56
C ASN A 223 -3.45 7.24 -15.55
N GLY A 224 -4.50 6.42 -15.64
CA GLY A 224 -4.67 5.27 -14.78
C GLY A 224 -3.60 4.22 -14.99
N PHE A 225 -3.31 3.44 -13.96
CA PHE A 225 -2.27 2.41 -13.96
C PHE A 225 -2.62 1.23 -13.05
N TYR A 226 -1.94 0.12 -13.29
CA TYR A 226 -1.98 -1.08 -12.47
C TYR A 226 -0.59 -1.63 -12.22
N LEU A 227 -0.15 -1.61 -10.97
CA LEU A 227 1.15 -2.16 -10.56
C LEU A 227 0.91 -3.44 -9.77
N ASN A 228 1.17 -4.59 -10.41
CA ASN A 228 1.06 -5.92 -9.81
C ASN A 228 2.40 -6.46 -9.29
N PHE A 229 3.52 -5.78 -9.61
CA PHE A 229 4.88 -6.13 -9.21
C PHE A 229 5.33 -7.56 -9.60
N SER A 230 4.68 -8.19 -10.59
CA SER A 230 4.97 -9.56 -11.00
C SER A 230 6.31 -9.73 -11.73
N ASP A 231 6.77 -8.69 -12.44
CA ASP A 231 8.04 -8.72 -13.17
C ASP A 231 9.18 -8.23 -12.28
N ASN A 232 9.91 -9.17 -11.69
CA ASN A 232 11.08 -8.95 -10.84
C ASN A 232 12.42 -9.23 -11.54
N SER A 233 12.45 -9.23 -12.87
CA SER A 233 13.68 -9.47 -13.65
C SER A 233 14.69 -8.32 -13.56
N GLY A 234 14.28 -7.15 -13.05
CA GLY A 234 15.13 -5.99 -12.86
C GLY A 234 14.42 -4.86 -12.12
N THR A 235 15.13 -3.76 -11.88
CA THR A 235 14.65 -2.58 -11.14
C THR A 235 14.35 -1.39 -12.05
N SER A 236 13.92 -1.65 -13.29
CA SER A 236 13.58 -0.60 -14.25
C SER A 236 12.08 -0.26 -14.24
N ALA A 237 11.71 0.83 -14.90
CA ALA A 237 10.32 1.22 -15.10
C ALA A 237 9.52 0.19 -15.94
N THR A 238 10.20 -0.60 -16.79
CA THR A 238 9.57 -1.63 -17.64
C THR A 238 9.56 -3.02 -17.01
N THR A 239 10.17 -3.19 -15.83
CA THR A 239 10.17 -4.43 -15.03
C THR A 239 9.45 -4.18 -13.71
N LEU A 240 10.16 -3.88 -12.62
CA LEU A 240 9.56 -3.70 -11.28
C LEU A 240 8.51 -2.59 -11.22
N GLY A 241 8.69 -1.51 -11.99
CA GLY A 241 7.76 -0.38 -12.08
C GLY A 241 6.71 -0.48 -13.20
N LYS A 242 6.58 -1.67 -13.82
CA LYS A 242 5.73 -1.87 -14.99
C LYS A 242 4.24 -1.68 -14.69
N ASP A 243 3.61 -0.84 -15.50
CA ASP A 243 2.16 -0.72 -15.57
C ASP A 243 1.55 -1.86 -16.37
N SER A 244 0.72 -2.65 -15.71
CA SER A 244 0.02 -3.81 -16.28
C SER A 244 -1.42 -3.49 -16.74
N SER A 245 -1.83 -2.21 -16.70
CA SER A 245 -3.15 -1.76 -17.18
C SER A 245 -3.29 -1.76 -18.71
N GLY A 246 -2.17 -1.73 -19.42
CA GLY A 246 -2.11 -1.55 -20.88
C GLY A 246 -1.89 -0.10 -21.31
N ASN A 247 -1.92 0.88 -20.41
CA ASN A 247 -1.70 2.31 -20.74
C ASN A 247 -0.22 2.67 -20.89
N GLY A 248 0.71 1.83 -20.37
CA GLY A 248 2.13 2.13 -20.39
C GLY A 248 2.56 3.20 -19.38
N ASN A 249 1.75 3.43 -18.36
CA ASN A 249 1.95 4.42 -17.31
C ASN A 249 2.93 3.93 -16.23
N ASN A 250 4.12 3.50 -16.64
CA ASN A 250 5.14 2.92 -15.78
C ASN A 250 5.67 3.91 -14.72
N PHE A 251 6.09 3.36 -13.59
CA PHE A 251 6.76 4.09 -12.52
C PHE A 251 8.26 3.79 -12.55
N THR A 252 9.09 4.78 -12.25
CA THR A 252 10.53 4.59 -12.07
C THR A 252 10.81 4.13 -10.64
N PRO A 253 11.34 2.90 -10.44
CA PRO A 253 11.80 2.45 -9.13
C PRO A 253 13.14 3.10 -8.79
N ASN A 254 13.29 3.52 -7.53
CA ASN A 254 14.54 4.04 -7.00
C ASN A 254 14.87 3.31 -5.71
N ASN A 255 16.14 2.91 -5.57
CA ASN A 255 16.73 2.27 -4.40
C ASN A 255 16.11 0.91 -4.04
N PHE A 256 15.48 0.23 -4.99
CA PHE A 256 15.02 -1.15 -4.81
C PHE A 256 16.08 -2.15 -5.25
N SER A 257 16.02 -3.34 -4.67
CA SER A 257 16.82 -4.49 -5.04
C SER A 257 15.94 -5.70 -5.34
N VAL A 258 16.25 -6.42 -6.40
CA VAL A 258 15.66 -7.74 -6.72
C VAL A 258 16.71 -8.86 -6.65
N ALA A 259 17.89 -8.55 -6.10
CA ALA A 259 18.93 -9.54 -5.86
C ALA A 259 18.47 -10.56 -4.81
N ALA A 260 18.83 -11.82 -5.00
CA ALA A 260 18.49 -12.89 -4.06
C ALA A 260 19.04 -12.62 -2.65
N GLY A 261 18.27 -12.97 -1.64
CA GLY A 261 18.62 -12.78 -0.23
C GLY A 261 17.70 -11.83 0.51
N VAL A 262 18.06 -11.50 1.74
CA VAL A 262 17.21 -10.70 2.66
C VAL A 262 16.98 -9.26 2.16
N GLY A 263 17.85 -8.75 1.28
CA GLY A 263 17.70 -7.43 0.65
C GLY A 263 16.78 -7.42 -0.59
N ASN A 264 16.17 -8.55 -0.96
CA ASN A 264 15.22 -8.59 -2.06
C ASN A 264 13.91 -7.86 -1.69
N ASP A 265 13.50 -6.89 -2.50
CA ASP A 265 12.29 -6.10 -2.26
C ASP A 265 11.07 -6.62 -3.01
N SER A 266 11.23 -7.54 -3.97
CA SER A 266 10.12 -8.21 -4.66
C SER A 266 9.81 -9.55 -3.99
N LEU A 267 8.73 -9.62 -3.22
CA LEU A 267 8.43 -10.74 -2.33
C LEU A 267 7.12 -11.43 -2.70
N GLU A 268 7.04 -12.73 -2.36
CA GLU A 268 5.81 -13.54 -2.48
C GLU A 268 4.86 -13.34 -1.28
N ASP A 269 5.29 -12.61 -0.23
CA ASP A 269 4.41 -12.17 0.85
C ASP A 269 3.37 -11.21 0.26
N SER A 270 2.14 -11.65 0.20
CA SER A 270 1.04 -10.94 -0.44
C SER A 270 -0.27 -11.15 0.34
N PRO A 271 -1.32 -10.39 0.06
CA PRO A 271 -2.62 -10.58 0.71
C PRO A 271 -3.20 -11.99 0.57
N THR A 272 -2.83 -12.71 -0.50
CA THR A 272 -3.27 -14.09 -0.78
C THR A 272 -2.28 -15.16 -0.32
N ASN A 273 -1.10 -14.75 0.14
CA ASN A 273 -0.02 -15.62 0.62
C ASN A 273 0.76 -14.90 1.73
N ASN A 274 0.09 -14.64 2.85
CA ASN A 274 0.62 -13.82 3.94
C ASN A 274 1.65 -14.60 4.77
N PHE A 275 2.89 -14.13 4.74
CA PHE A 275 4.00 -14.73 5.49
C PHE A 275 4.12 -14.16 6.90
N CYS A 276 4.57 -15.01 7.82
CA CYS A 276 4.94 -14.57 9.16
C CYS A 276 6.22 -13.74 9.10
N THR A 277 6.21 -12.59 9.77
CA THR A 277 7.38 -11.74 9.99
C THR A 277 7.65 -11.59 11.48
N MET A 278 8.87 -11.19 11.86
CA MET A 278 9.17 -10.90 13.27
C MET A 278 8.33 -9.73 13.78
N ASN A 279 7.85 -9.83 15.03
CA ASN A 279 7.00 -8.80 15.61
C ASN A 279 7.83 -7.62 16.14
N PRO A 280 7.76 -6.41 15.56
CA PRO A 280 8.51 -5.25 16.03
C PRO A 280 8.00 -4.68 17.35
N LEU A 281 6.78 -5.07 17.79
CA LEU A 281 6.16 -4.61 19.03
C LEU A 281 6.56 -5.48 20.22
N ASP A 282 7.20 -6.62 20.00
CA ASP A 282 7.66 -7.57 21.03
C ASP A 282 9.18 -7.75 20.97
N THR A 283 9.91 -6.67 21.18
CA THR A 283 11.38 -6.68 21.25
C THR A 283 11.82 -6.59 22.70
N HIS A 284 11.93 -7.73 23.38
CA HIS A 284 12.32 -7.81 24.79
C HIS A 284 13.76 -7.38 25.11
N ARG A 285 14.58 -7.08 24.11
CA ARG A 285 16.00 -6.75 24.31
C ARG A 285 16.33 -5.37 23.76
N THR A 286 16.93 -4.54 24.60
CA THR A 286 17.31 -3.14 24.31
C THR A 286 18.33 -2.99 23.15
N ASN A 287 19.01 -4.07 22.75
CA ASN A 287 20.07 -4.08 21.73
C ASN A 287 19.65 -4.83 20.46
N THR A 288 18.36 -4.93 20.21
CA THR A 288 17.80 -5.64 19.04
C THR A 288 17.33 -4.65 17.99
N THR A 289 17.69 -4.89 16.74
CA THR A 289 17.19 -4.15 15.59
C THR A 289 16.52 -5.10 14.62
N LEU A 290 15.27 -4.78 14.22
CA LEU A 290 14.58 -5.40 13.11
C LEU A 290 14.70 -4.50 11.88
N ALA A 291 15.03 -5.09 10.75
CA ALA A 291 15.19 -4.42 9.47
C ALA A 291 14.61 -5.29 8.34
N GLU A 292 14.67 -4.78 7.12
CA GLU A 292 14.25 -5.50 5.91
C GLU A 292 12.81 -6.02 6.01
N GLY A 293 11.87 -5.13 6.41
CA GLY A 293 10.46 -5.51 6.57
C GLY A 293 10.21 -6.54 7.68
N ASN A 294 11.02 -6.53 8.73
CA ASN A 294 11.04 -7.50 9.85
C ASN A 294 11.52 -8.91 9.45
N LEU A 295 12.28 -9.02 8.37
CA LEU A 295 12.90 -10.28 7.93
C LEU A 295 14.34 -10.43 8.44
N LYS A 296 14.96 -9.34 8.89
CA LYS A 296 16.33 -9.31 9.41
C LYS A 296 16.35 -8.93 10.89
N TYR A 297 16.97 -9.78 11.70
CA TYR A 297 17.23 -9.57 13.12
C TYR A 297 18.71 -9.29 13.32
N THR A 298 19.05 -8.23 14.02
CA THR A 298 20.42 -7.91 14.42
C THR A 298 20.46 -7.68 15.94
N HIS A 299 21.42 -8.32 16.60
CA HIS A 299 21.66 -8.14 18.02
C HIS A 299 23.10 -7.68 18.25
N SER A 300 23.30 -6.64 19.04
CA SER A 300 24.62 -6.04 19.24
C SER A 300 25.48 -6.71 20.34
N LEU A 301 24.95 -7.70 21.05
CA LEU A 301 25.72 -8.48 22.02
C LEU A 301 26.30 -9.73 21.35
N SER A 302 27.57 -10.03 21.68
CA SER A 302 28.27 -11.22 21.24
C SER A 302 27.49 -12.49 21.63
N LEU A 303 27.36 -13.45 20.70
CA LEU A 303 26.76 -14.78 20.90
C LEU A 303 27.44 -15.65 21.97
N ILE A 304 28.52 -15.15 22.60
CA ILE A 304 29.28 -15.87 23.65
C ILE A 304 28.47 -16.07 24.95
N HIS A 305 27.27 -15.46 25.07
CA HIS A 305 26.43 -15.55 26.27
C HIS A 305 25.20 -16.46 26.11
N ILE A 306 25.11 -17.27 25.07
CA ILE A 306 24.21 -18.43 25.05
C ILE A 306 24.88 -19.50 25.91
N SER A 307 24.62 -19.47 27.24
CA SER A 307 24.99 -20.55 28.11
C SER A 307 24.26 -21.80 27.61
N GLU A 308 25.04 -22.84 27.21
CA GLU A 308 24.48 -24.18 27.04
C GLU A 308 23.67 -24.55 28.30
N PRO A 309 22.52 -25.19 28.17
CA PRO A 309 21.84 -25.74 29.32
C PRO A 309 22.77 -26.76 29.96
N THR A 310 23.33 -26.43 31.12
CA THR A 310 24.09 -27.36 31.93
C THR A 310 23.17 -28.54 32.26
N ARG A 311 23.35 -29.67 31.55
CA ARG A 311 22.80 -30.95 31.95
C ARG A 311 23.39 -31.25 33.32
N ARG A 312 22.60 -31.12 34.38
CA ARG A 312 22.91 -31.82 35.62
C ARG A 312 22.81 -33.33 35.35
N LEU A 313 23.93 -33.97 35.26
CA LEU A 313 24.02 -35.44 35.46
C LEU A 313 23.69 -35.69 36.93
N VAL A 314 22.60 -36.43 37.17
CA VAL A 314 22.30 -37.08 38.44
C VAL A 314 22.85 -38.51 38.35
#